data_78ddfd7072556b1db9cd425ea9d97c42
#
_entry.id   78ddfd7072556b1db9cd425ea9d97c42
#
_cell.length_a   1.000
_cell.length_b   1.000
_cell.length_c   1.000
_cell.angle_alpha   90.00
_cell.angle_beta   90.00
_cell.angle_gamma   90.00
#
_symmetry.space_group_name_H-M   'P 1'
#
loop_
_entity.id
_entity.type
_entity.pdbx_description
1 polymer ?
#
loop_
_entity_poly.entity_id
_entity_poly.type
_entity_poly.pdbx_seq_one_letter_code
_entity_poly.pdbx_strand_id
1 'polypeptide(L)'
;KKSIISQREVGKQTESFAHALKAALREDPDVILVGELRDLETIGMALTAAETGHLVFGTLHTSGAPNTVNRIIDVFPPEQQGQIRAQLAESLNMVVTQKLFKKKDGSGRVGAFEVMVCNAPIKNLIREAKIHQIPSVMQTAQREGMITMEKSIEDLIGRGDISNAEKNN
;
A
#
# COMPACT_ATOMS: atom_id res chain seq x y z
N LYS A 1 9.67 -23.81 -9.43
CA LYS A 1 9.03 -23.10 -8.29
C LYS A 1 9.76 -23.50 -7.01
N LYS A 2 10.13 -22.53 -6.18
CA LYS A 2 10.84 -22.77 -4.91
C LYS A 2 9.92 -22.75 -3.69
N SER A 3 8.66 -22.29 -3.85
CA SER A 3 7.67 -22.14 -2.78
C SER A 3 6.35 -22.83 -3.15
N ILE A 4 5.63 -23.29 -2.14
CA ILE A 4 4.25 -23.76 -2.28
C ILE A 4 3.36 -22.53 -2.38
N ILE A 5 2.52 -22.48 -3.42
CA ILE A 5 1.57 -21.38 -3.63
C ILE A 5 0.17 -21.97 -3.61
N SER A 6 -0.65 -21.51 -2.66
CA SER A 6 -2.09 -21.79 -2.58
C SER A 6 -2.87 -20.55 -3.00
N GLN A 7 -3.86 -20.70 -3.85
CA GLN A 7 -4.73 -19.62 -4.32
C GLN A 7 -6.19 -19.97 -4.08
N ARG A 8 -6.97 -18.95 -3.69
CA ARG A 8 -8.41 -19.05 -3.53
C ARG A 8 -9.10 -17.90 -4.23
N GLU A 9 -10.07 -18.24 -5.06
CA GLU A 9 -10.91 -17.27 -5.77
C GLU A 9 -12.26 -17.17 -5.07
N VAL A 10 -12.66 -15.93 -4.74
CA VAL A 10 -13.98 -15.66 -4.14
C VAL A 10 -15.08 -16.08 -5.11
N GLY A 11 -16.08 -16.78 -4.58
CA GLY A 11 -17.16 -17.36 -5.38
C GLY A 11 -16.87 -18.75 -5.97
N LYS A 12 -15.61 -19.25 -5.85
CA LYS A 12 -15.23 -20.61 -6.27
C LYS A 12 -14.71 -21.46 -5.12
N GLN A 13 -13.62 -21.04 -4.46
CA GLN A 13 -13.00 -21.79 -3.37
C GLN A 13 -13.22 -21.17 -2.00
N THR A 14 -13.76 -19.95 -1.95
CA THR A 14 -14.10 -19.25 -0.71
C THR A 14 -15.28 -18.31 -0.94
N GLU A 15 -16.01 -17.99 0.13
CA GLU A 15 -17.16 -17.08 0.10
C GLU A 15 -16.75 -15.60 0.12
N SER A 16 -15.62 -15.28 0.79
CA SER A 16 -15.14 -13.90 0.94
C SER A 16 -13.63 -13.85 1.15
N PHE A 17 -13.05 -12.67 1.01
CA PHE A 17 -11.64 -12.43 1.38
C PHE A 17 -11.38 -12.69 2.86
N ALA A 18 -12.28 -12.25 3.74
CA ALA A 18 -12.16 -12.45 5.17
C ALA A 18 -12.20 -13.95 5.53
N HIS A 19 -13.12 -14.73 4.93
CA HIS A 19 -13.18 -16.16 5.14
C HIS A 19 -11.92 -16.89 4.66
N ALA A 20 -11.42 -16.53 3.47
CA ALA A 20 -10.17 -17.08 2.95
C ALA A 20 -8.97 -16.77 3.85
N LEU A 21 -8.85 -15.53 4.31
CA LEU A 21 -7.76 -15.08 5.18
C LEU A 21 -7.78 -15.77 6.53
N LYS A 22 -8.97 -15.90 7.15
CA LYS A 22 -9.16 -16.66 8.40
C LYS A 22 -8.72 -18.11 8.29
N ALA A 23 -9.01 -18.77 7.15
CA ALA A 23 -8.57 -20.13 6.89
C ALA A 23 -7.05 -20.19 6.64
N ALA A 24 -6.50 -19.25 5.85
CA ALA A 24 -5.09 -19.19 5.53
C ALA A 24 -4.20 -19.08 6.78
N LEU A 25 -4.60 -18.29 7.78
CA LEU A 25 -3.86 -18.15 9.05
C LEU A 25 -3.68 -19.46 9.85
N ARG A 26 -4.42 -20.52 9.48
CA ARG A 26 -4.28 -21.86 10.09
C ARG A 26 -3.42 -22.81 9.27
N GLU A 27 -2.88 -22.33 8.15
CA GLU A 27 -2.07 -23.13 7.21
C GLU A 27 -0.58 -22.78 7.29
N ASP A 28 -0.19 -21.99 8.30
CA ASP A 28 1.19 -21.57 8.56
C ASP A 28 1.86 -20.90 7.33
N PRO A 29 1.24 -19.87 6.74
CA PRO A 29 1.84 -19.18 5.59
C PRO A 29 2.89 -18.18 6.05
N ASP A 30 4.01 -18.08 5.34
CA ASP A 30 4.99 -17.00 5.55
C ASP A 30 4.51 -15.68 4.92
N VAL A 31 3.86 -15.78 3.77
CA VAL A 31 3.43 -14.62 2.95
C VAL A 31 1.98 -14.77 2.53
N ILE A 32 1.21 -13.72 2.72
CA ILE A 32 -0.20 -13.64 2.35
C ILE A 32 -0.39 -12.49 1.36
N LEU A 33 -1.03 -12.76 0.21
CA LEU A 33 -1.49 -11.73 -0.71
C LEU A 33 -3.01 -11.66 -0.69
N VAL A 34 -3.55 -10.52 -0.23
CA VAL A 34 -4.97 -10.20 -0.30
C VAL A 34 -5.22 -9.39 -1.57
N GLY A 35 -6.03 -9.95 -2.47
CA GLY A 35 -6.27 -9.35 -3.79
C GLY A 35 -6.77 -7.92 -3.71
N GLU A 36 -7.63 -7.62 -2.73
CA GLU A 36 -8.09 -6.26 -2.46
C GLU A 36 -8.57 -6.08 -1.01
N LEU A 37 -8.20 -4.94 -0.42
CA LEU A 37 -8.61 -4.51 0.93
C LEU A 37 -9.79 -3.52 0.80
N ARG A 38 -11.03 -4.02 0.82
CA ARG A 38 -12.25 -3.20 0.60
C ARG A 38 -13.02 -2.87 1.86
N ASP A 39 -13.13 -3.81 2.76
CA ASP A 39 -14.05 -3.79 3.89
C ASP A 39 -13.31 -3.91 5.22
N LEU A 40 -13.99 -3.51 6.28
CA LEU A 40 -13.50 -3.50 7.65
C LEU A 40 -13.00 -4.87 8.10
N GLU A 41 -13.75 -5.94 7.79
CA GLU A 41 -13.43 -7.29 8.24
C GLU A 41 -12.13 -7.77 7.59
N THR A 42 -12.00 -7.62 6.28
CA THR A 42 -10.80 -8.00 5.53
C THR A 42 -9.57 -7.21 5.99
N ILE A 43 -9.71 -5.88 6.17
CA ILE A 43 -8.61 -5.02 6.64
C ILE A 43 -8.21 -5.37 8.07
N GLY A 44 -9.18 -5.57 8.98
CA GLY A 44 -8.91 -5.95 10.37
C GLY A 44 -8.15 -7.27 10.47
N MET A 45 -8.54 -8.25 9.67
CA MET A 45 -7.84 -9.54 9.61
C MET A 45 -6.44 -9.44 8.99
N ALA A 46 -6.25 -8.60 7.97
CA ALA A 46 -4.95 -8.36 7.37
C ALA A 46 -3.98 -7.70 8.37
N LEU A 47 -4.45 -6.73 9.17
CA LEU A 47 -3.68 -6.12 10.25
C LEU A 47 -3.32 -7.16 11.33
N THR A 48 -4.28 -7.98 11.75
CA THR A 48 -4.03 -9.07 12.72
C THR A 48 -2.99 -10.07 12.20
N ALA A 49 -3.09 -10.46 10.92
CA ALA A 49 -2.11 -11.33 10.29
C ALA A 49 -0.69 -10.72 10.32
N ALA A 50 -0.58 -9.42 10.00
CA ALA A 50 0.70 -8.70 10.02
C ALA A 50 1.28 -8.61 11.44
N GLU A 51 0.46 -8.34 12.46
CA GLU A 51 0.88 -8.30 13.87
C GLU A 51 1.33 -9.68 14.39
N THR A 52 0.77 -10.75 13.85
CA THR A 52 1.15 -12.13 14.23
C THR A 52 2.34 -12.68 13.44
N GLY A 53 3.04 -11.83 12.69
CA GLY A 53 4.34 -12.16 12.08
C GLY A 53 4.30 -12.55 10.61
N HIS A 54 3.15 -12.49 9.95
CA HIS A 54 3.03 -12.79 8.52
C HIS A 54 3.42 -11.56 7.68
N LEU A 55 4.07 -11.78 6.55
CA LEU A 55 4.24 -10.74 5.54
C LEU A 55 2.95 -10.64 4.72
N VAL A 56 2.22 -9.54 4.89
CA VAL A 56 0.93 -9.31 4.20
C VAL A 56 1.09 -8.29 3.10
N PHE A 57 0.71 -8.67 1.88
CA PHE A 57 0.51 -7.75 0.76
C PHE A 57 -0.99 -7.52 0.55
N GLY A 58 -1.39 -6.28 0.40
CA GLY A 58 -2.75 -5.90 0.08
C GLY A 58 -2.80 -4.84 -1.00
N THR A 59 -3.84 -4.81 -1.81
CA THR A 59 -4.04 -3.77 -2.80
C THR A 59 -5.23 -2.89 -2.44
N LEU A 60 -5.13 -1.61 -2.77
CA LEU A 60 -6.20 -0.62 -2.64
C LEU A 60 -6.25 0.24 -3.91
N HIS A 61 -7.40 0.82 -4.20
CA HIS A 61 -7.59 1.78 -5.29
C HIS A 61 -7.53 3.21 -4.75
N THR A 62 -6.33 3.66 -4.38
CA THR A 62 -6.05 4.98 -3.82
C THR A 62 -4.92 5.66 -4.56
N SER A 63 -4.92 6.99 -4.62
CA SER A 63 -3.85 7.80 -5.17
C SER A 63 -3.01 8.41 -4.03
N GLY A 64 -1.73 8.02 -3.97
CA GLY A 64 -0.80 8.53 -2.98
C GLY A 64 -0.83 7.80 -1.63
N ALA A 65 0.34 7.69 -1.00
CA ALA A 65 0.53 6.97 0.26
C ALA A 65 -0.29 7.56 1.43
N PRO A 66 -0.41 8.90 1.60
CA PRO A 66 -1.25 9.47 2.65
C PRO A 66 -2.72 9.06 2.53
N ASN A 67 -3.28 9.08 1.30
CA ASN A 67 -4.66 8.69 1.06
C ASN A 67 -4.87 7.18 1.29
N THR A 68 -3.86 6.36 1.00
CA THR A 68 -3.88 4.93 1.31
C THR A 68 -4.01 4.69 2.81
N VAL A 69 -3.19 5.37 3.61
CA VAL A 69 -3.24 5.28 5.09
C VAL A 69 -4.61 5.74 5.62
N ASN A 70 -5.11 6.89 5.16
CA ASN A 70 -6.44 7.38 5.55
C ASN A 70 -7.53 6.37 5.16
N ARG A 71 -7.50 5.84 3.94
CA ARG A 71 -8.52 4.89 3.46
C ARG A 71 -8.59 3.63 4.32
N ILE A 72 -7.46 3.12 4.79
CA ILE A 72 -7.42 1.97 5.70
C ILE A 72 -8.07 2.31 7.04
N ILE A 73 -7.79 3.49 7.58
CA ILE A 73 -8.32 3.93 8.87
C ILE A 73 -9.82 4.25 8.80
N ASP A 74 -10.24 4.94 7.75
CA ASP A 74 -11.59 5.50 7.60
C ASP A 74 -12.69 4.45 7.40
N VAL A 75 -12.33 3.20 7.08
CA VAL A 75 -13.33 2.11 7.03
C VAL A 75 -13.79 1.68 8.42
N PHE A 76 -13.05 2.03 9.47
CA PHE A 76 -13.37 1.70 10.85
C PHE A 76 -14.21 2.81 11.51
N PRO A 77 -15.13 2.44 12.42
CA PRO A 77 -15.87 3.40 13.22
C PRO A 77 -14.94 4.35 13.99
N PRO A 78 -15.32 5.61 14.22
CA PRO A 78 -14.49 6.63 14.85
C PRO A 78 -13.85 6.19 16.18
N GLU A 79 -14.60 5.45 17.00
CA GLU A 79 -14.15 4.92 18.29
C GLU A 79 -13.02 3.88 18.17
N GLN A 80 -12.88 3.21 17.04
CA GLN A 80 -11.85 2.22 16.77
C GLN A 80 -10.61 2.82 16.08
N GLN A 81 -10.75 3.95 15.41
CA GLN A 81 -9.68 4.52 14.57
C GLN A 81 -8.38 4.81 15.32
N GLY A 82 -8.46 5.16 16.61
CA GLY A 82 -7.26 5.35 17.44
C GLY A 82 -6.43 4.07 17.61
N GLN A 83 -7.09 2.96 17.87
CA GLN A 83 -6.47 1.65 17.95
C GLN A 83 -5.90 1.21 16.60
N ILE A 84 -6.68 1.37 15.54
CA ILE A 84 -6.25 1.02 14.18
C ILE A 84 -5.02 1.82 13.74
N ARG A 85 -4.94 3.12 14.06
CA ARG A 85 -3.72 3.91 13.81
C ARG A 85 -2.50 3.35 14.52
N ALA A 86 -2.64 2.92 15.77
CA ALA A 86 -1.55 2.31 16.52
C ALA A 86 -1.09 0.99 15.87
N GLN A 87 -2.04 0.10 15.56
CA GLN A 87 -1.76 -1.18 14.89
C GLN A 87 -1.12 -0.98 13.51
N LEU A 88 -1.68 -0.09 12.69
CA LEU A 88 -1.16 0.20 11.36
C LEU A 88 0.25 0.81 11.42
N ALA A 89 0.52 1.71 12.38
CA ALA A 89 1.84 2.30 12.57
C ALA A 89 2.90 1.26 12.94
N GLU A 90 2.54 0.18 13.63
CA GLU A 90 3.49 -0.90 13.96
C GLU A 90 3.69 -1.87 12.80
N SER A 91 2.60 -2.27 12.13
CA SER A 91 2.61 -3.35 11.14
C SER A 91 2.92 -2.88 9.71
N LEU A 92 2.59 -1.63 9.34
CA LEU A 92 2.81 -1.12 7.99
C LEU A 92 4.30 -0.91 7.71
N ASN A 93 4.83 -1.61 6.72
CA ASN A 93 6.23 -1.50 6.31
C ASN A 93 6.42 -0.52 5.15
N MET A 94 5.55 -0.59 4.15
CA MET A 94 5.70 0.19 2.92
C MET A 94 4.36 0.40 2.24
N VAL A 95 4.20 1.55 1.58
CA VAL A 95 3.14 1.80 0.60
C VAL A 95 3.77 2.16 -0.74
N VAL A 96 3.34 1.46 -1.78
CA VAL A 96 3.74 1.76 -3.16
C VAL A 96 2.49 2.16 -3.95
N THR A 97 2.49 3.36 -4.51
CA THR A 97 1.44 3.81 -5.42
C THR A 97 1.95 3.92 -6.85
N GLN A 98 1.10 3.71 -7.82
CA GLN A 98 1.46 3.65 -9.23
C GLN A 98 0.57 4.55 -10.07
N LYS A 99 1.18 5.27 -11.01
CA LYS A 99 0.49 5.96 -12.10
C LYS A 99 1.10 5.56 -13.44
N LEU A 100 0.26 5.27 -14.44
CA LEU A 100 0.71 4.87 -15.77
C LEU A 100 0.64 6.03 -16.75
N PHE A 101 1.74 6.28 -17.43
CA PHE A 101 1.88 7.33 -18.44
C PHE A 101 2.12 6.73 -19.82
N LYS A 102 1.68 7.43 -20.88
CA LYS A 102 2.00 7.07 -22.25
C LYS A 102 3.48 7.34 -22.52
N LYS A 103 4.18 6.38 -23.10
CA LYS A 103 5.56 6.59 -23.53
C LYS A 103 5.62 7.56 -24.70
N LYS A 104 6.69 8.38 -24.72
CA LYS A 104 6.92 9.37 -25.79
C LYS A 104 7.04 8.77 -27.18
N ASP A 105 7.55 7.55 -27.29
CA ASP A 105 7.73 6.81 -28.54
C ASP A 105 6.45 6.08 -29.02
N GLY A 106 5.37 6.15 -28.25
CA GLY A 106 4.11 5.48 -28.56
C GLY A 106 4.11 3.96 -28.37
N SER A 107 5.20 3.35 -27.85
CA SER A 107 5.32 1.88 -27.70
C SER A 107 4.50 1.30 -26.54
N GLY A 108 3.68 2.11 -25.86
CA GLY A 108 2.85 1.67 -24.75
C GLY A 108 2.88 2.61 -23.55
N ARG A 109 2.93 2.05 -22.35
CA ARG A 109 2.90 2.80 -21.09
C ARG A 109 4.11 2.49 -20.23
N VAL A 110 4.47 3.44 -19.35
CA VAL A 110 5.50 3.30 -18.32
C VAL A 110 4.89 3.71 -16.97
N GLY A 111 5.29 3.02 -15.90
CA GLY A 111 4.84 3.33 -14.55
C GLY A 111 5.72 4.37 -13.86
N ALA A 112 5.11 5.41 -13.29
CA ALA A 112 5.69 6.19 -12.22
C ALA A 112 5.24 5.60 -10.87
N PHE A 113 6.14 5.57 -9.91
CA PHE A 113 5.89 4.98 -8.60
C PHE A 113 6.20 5.98 -7.50
N GLU A 114 5.29 6.10 -6.56
CA GLU A 114 5.56 6.70 -5.27
C GLU A 114 5.84 5.59 -4.26
N VAL A 115 6.89 5.74 -3.46
CA VAL A 115 7.28 4.76 -2.44
C VAL A 115 7.41 5.47 -1.11
N MET A 116 6.60 5.07 -0.14
CA MET A 116 6.69 5.48 1.25
C MET A 116 7.19 4.30 2.09
N VAL A 117 8.30 4.47 2.78
CA VAL A 117 8.81 3.52 3.77
C VAL A 117 8.33 3.98 5.16
N CYS A 118 7.71 3.10 5.92
CA CYS A 118 7.21 3.43 7.25
C CYS A 118 8.33 3.44 8.30
N ASN A 119 9.21 4.44 8.20
CA ASN A 119 10.23 4.72 9.22
C ASN A 119 9.62 5.32 10.50
N ALA A 120 10.43 5.54 11.54
CA ALA A 120 9.96 6.06 12.83
C ALA A 120 9.19 7.39 12.74
N PRO A 121 9.63 8.41 11.96
CA PRO A 121 8.83 9.62 11.72
C PRO A 121 7.46 9.33 11.13
N ILE A 122 7.36 8.51 10.07
CA ILE A 122 6.08 8.16 9.43
C ILE A 122 5.16 7.44 10.42
N LYS A 123 5.67 6.46 11.16
CA LYS A 123 4.92 5.74 12.21
C LYS A 123 4.33 6.69 13.24
N ASN A 124 5.09 7.68 13.69
CA ASN A 124 4.61 8.69 14.63
C ASN A 124 3.50 9.57 14.04
N LEU A 125 3.65 10.01 12.78
CA LEU A 125 2.61 10.79 12.10
C LEU A 125 1.29 10.01 11.97
N ILE A 126 1.37 8.71 11.70
CA ILE A 126 0.17 7.84 11.63
C ILE A 126 -0.50 7.76 13.02
N ARG A 127 0.26 7.50 14.10
CA ARG A 127 -0.28 7.42 15.47
C ARG A 127 -0.96 8.73 15.91
N GLU A 128 -0.34 9.87 15.57
CA GLU A 128 -0.82 11.20 15.95
C GLU A 128 -1.90 11.77 15.02
N ALA A 129 -2.38 11.00 14.03
CA ALA A 129 -3.32 11.44 12.99
C ALA A 129 -2.84 12.64 12.17
N LYS A 130 -1.52 12.85 12.06
CA LYS A 130 -0.87 13.93 11.31
C LYS A 130 -0.48 13.48 9.89
N ILE A 131 -1.32 12.69 9.24
CA ILE A 131 -1.05 12.05 7.95
C ILE A 131 -0.76 13.07 6.84
N HIS A 132 -1.32 14.28 6.94
CA HIS A 132 -1.06 15.38 6.01
C HIS A 132 0.42 15.84 5.99
N GLN A 133 1.23 15.48 6.99
CA GLN A 133 2.66 15.81 7.05
C GLN A 133 3.56 14.75 6.42
N ILE A 134 3.03 13.59 6.06
CA ILE A 134 3.79 12.49 5.44
C ILE A 134 4.56 12.94 4.18
N PRO A 135 3.98 13.72 3.23
CA PRO A 135 4.70 14.16 2.04
C PRO A 135 5.99 14.90 2.34
N SER A 136 6.01 15.75 3.39
CA SER A 136 7.21 16.50 3.79
C SER A 136 8.33 15.57 4.28
N VAL A 137 7.98 14.50 5.00
CA VAL A 137 8.96 13.49 5.43
C VAL A 137 9.49 12.72 4.22
N MET A 138 8.62 12.31 3.29
CA MET A 138 9.03 11.58 2.08
C MET A 138 10.02 12.37 1.23
N GLN A 139 9.82 13.69 1.08
CA GLN A 139 10.73 14.56 0.32
C GLN A 139 12.15 14.57 0.87
N THR A 140 12.32 14.43 2.17
CA THR A 140 13.64 14.49 2.84
C THR A 140 14.28 13.12 3.06
N ALA A 141 13.51 12.04 2.97
CA ALA A 141 13.94 10.68 3.28
C ALA A 141 14.29 9.82 2.03
N GLN A 142 14.75 10.44 0.95
CA GLN A 142 15.13 9.74 -0.29
C GLN A 142 16.22 8.70 -0.07
N ARG A 143 17.16 8.93 0.86
CA ARG A 143 18.23 7.96 1.21
C ARG A 143 17.71 6.67 1.84
N GLU A 144 16.48 6.69 2.36
CA GLU A 144 15.80 5.54 2.93
C GLU A 144 14.94 4.77 1.88
N GLY A 145 15.06 5.14 0.60
CA GLY A 145 14.33 4.52 -0.50
C GLY A 145 12.96 5.15 -0.78
N MET A 146 12.62 6.27 -0.12
CA MET A 146 11.37 6.98 -0.41
C MET A 146 11.49 7.78 -1.70
N ILE A 147 10.42 7.78 -2.48
CA ILE A 147 10.29 8.59 -3.70
C ILE A 147 8.87 9.15 -3.79
N THR A 148 8.75 10.44 -4.02
CA THR A 148 7.44 11.06 -4.29
C THR A 148 7.01 10.81 -5.73
N MET A 149 5.69 10.85 -6.00
CA MET A 149 5.17 10.72 -7.36
C MET A 149 5.74 11.78 -8.31
N GLU A 150 5.88 13.03 -7.82
CA GLU A 150 6.47 14.13 -8.60
C GLU A 150 7.90 13.81 -9.02
N LYS A 151 8.74 13.35 -8.08
CA LYS A 151 10.13 12.98 -8.38
C LYS A 151 10.21 11.81 -9.36
N SER A 152 9.36 10.81 -9.21
CA SER A 152 9.29 9.67 -10.15
C SER A 152 8.92 10.11 -11.57
N ILE A 153 7.97 11.05 -11.69
CA ILE A 153 7.57 11.63 -12.98
C ILE A 153 8.72 12.46 -13.59
N GLU A 154 9.39 13.29 -12.78
CA GLU A 154 10.54 14.07 -13.23
C GLU A 154 11.68 13.19 -13.75
N ASP A 155 11.94 12.07 -13.09
CA ASP A 155 12.95 11.10 -13.51
C ASP A 155 12.59 10.44 -14.86
N LEU A 156 11.30 10.13 -15.10
CA LEU A 156 10.82 9.62 -16.39
C LEU A 156 10.95 10.65 -17.51
N ILE A 157 10.66 11.92 -17.22
CA ILE A 157 10.85 13.03 -18.18
C ILE A 157 12.35 13.18 -18.48
N GLY A 158 13.20 13.19 -17.45
CA GLY A 158 14.65 13.32 -17.60
C GLY A 158 15.30 12.22 -18.41
N ARG A 159 14.75 10.99 -18.35
CA ARG A 159 15.15 9.84 -19.20
C ARG A 159 14.58 9.90 -20.61
N GLY A 160 13.61 10.78 -20.86
CA GLY A 160 12.92 10.88 -22.17
C GLY A 160 11.83 9.81 -22.36
N ASP A 161 11.44 9.08 -21.32
CA ASP A 161 10.42 8.05 -21.37
C ASP A 161 9.02 8.63 -21.61
N ILE A 162 8.74 9.83 -21.04
CA ILE A 162 7.49 10.56 -21.19
C ILE A 162 7.74 12.02 -21.57
N SER A 163 6.74 12.70 -22.12
CA SER A 163 6.80 14.13 -22.44
C SER A 163 6.39 15.00 -21.25
N ASN A 164 6.84 16.27 -21.23
CA ASN A 164 6.41 17.24 -20.20
C ASN A 164 4.89 17.47 -20.19
N ALA A 165 4.20 17.28 -21.32
CA ALA A 165 2.74 17.44 -21.39
C ALA A 165 2.00 16.38 -20.53
N GLU A 166 2.60 15.21 -20.32
CA GLU A 166 2.02 14.15 -19.48
C GLU A 166 2.09 14.44 -17.97
N LYS A 167 2.87 15.45 -17.53
CA LYS A 167 3.00 15.80 -16.08
C LYS A 167 1.66 16.25 -15.47
N ASN A 168 0.76 16.82 -16.28
CA ASN A 168 -0.50 17.42 -15.84
C ASN A 168 -1.72 16.51 -16.07
N ASN A 169 -1.52 15.31 -16.59
CA ASN A 169 -2.55 14.27 -16.75
C ASN A 169 -2.47 13.26 -15.59
#